data_ada8eddb9e1aa7262079f049da0a96dc
#
_entry.id   ada8eddb9e1aa7262079f049da0a96dc
#
_cell.length_a   1.000
_cell.length_b   1.000
_cell.length_c   1.000
_cell.angle_alpha   90.00
_cell.angle_beta   90.00
_cell.angle_gamma   90.00
#
_symmetry.space_group_name_H-M   'P 1'
#
loop_
_entity.id
_entity.type
_entity.pdbx_description
1 polymer ?
#
loop_
_entity_poly.entity_id
_entity_poly.type
_entity_poly.pdbx_seq_one_letter_code
_entity_poly.pdbx_strand_id
1 'polypeptide(L)'
;MPKPFALAFCVGAALLTSCESTRVRAVAENWPRFRGPNGQGHSSETGLPLHWSSSSNVVWKTAIPGDGWSSPVVWDGKVFLTSATDNGTRCHVFCIDAQSGKILWDKHVFDQQPLRKEGKNSYATPTPVTDGKNVFAVFGDGSVVALAMGGEIVWTNREVKFYSRHGLGASPILYGDLLIMSYDGSTQVAAAGNYPQVSDTERTGWQIPWDKSFIAALDTKTGQRVWTGKRGMSRIAHVTSFIAKVDGKDQLISGAGDFLGGFDPKTGERIWNIYAQGEGVTPSPVLGDGMLFASSGFEKTTLRGVKLGGAKGDVTQSHIVWEQKKGVPTQPSPVYVKPYLYTISDGGIASCYNPTNGEIVWQERVGGNFCASPIYADGRIYFLNEAGETTVIAIGPEFKVLAKNPLGEKCQASMAVSGNRLFIRSDKNLFCIGSQ
;
A
#
# COMPACT_ATOMS: atom_id res chain seq x y z
N MET A 1 -16.97 -29.51 -92.33
CA MET A 1 -16.03 -30.21 -91.44
C MET A 1 -15.74 -29.23 -90.32
N PRO A 2 -16.27 -29.39 -89.08
CA PRO A 2 -15.96 -28.53 -87.99
C PRO A 2 -14.75 -29.09 -87.24
N LYS A 3 -13.90 -28.15 -86.74
CA LYS A 3 -12.74 -28.43 -85.89
C LYS A 3 -13.23 -28.49 -84.41
N PRO A 4 -12.62 -29.31 -83.53
CA PRO A 4 -12.98 -29.41 -82.16
C PRO A 4 -12.35 -28.31 -81.30
N PHE A 5 -13.16 -27.75 -80.40
CA PHE A 5 -12.73 -26.83 -79.30
C PHE A 5 -12.09 -27.64 -78.15
N ALA A 6 -10.87 -27.29 -77.82
CA ALA A 6 -10.24 -27.78 -76.57
C ALA A 6 -10.61 -26.91 -75.38
N LEU A 7 -11.20 -27.52 -74.35
CA LEU A 7 -11.50 -26.90 -73.06
C LEU A 7 -10.26 -27.02 -72.18
N ALA A 8 -9.67 -25.88 -71.85
CA ALA A 8 -8.62 -25.82 -70.80
C ALA A 8 -9.24 -25.69 -69.40
N PHE A 9 -9.00 -26.68 -68.59
CA PHE A 9 -9.31 -26.60 -67.14
C PHE A 9 -8.20 -25.84 -66.42
N CYS A 10 -8.52 -24.62 -65.86
CA CYS A 10 -7.66 -23.93 -64.89
C CYS A 10 -7.99 -24.45 -63.51
N VAL A 11 -7.08 -25.19 -62.88
CA VAL A 11 -7.12 -25.53 -61.45
C VAL A 11 -6.58 -24.33 -60.69
N GLY A 12 -7.47 -23.58 -60.04
CA GLY A 12 -7.10 -22.50 -59.14
C GLY A 12 -6.69 -23.08 -57.77
N ALA A 13 -5.40 -23.03 -57.45
CA ALA A 13 -4.92 -23.32 -56.10
C ALA A 13 -5.28 -22.15 -55.17
N ALA A 14 -6.22 -22.34 -54.26
CA ALA A 14 -6.53 -21.38 -53.18
C ALA A 14 -5.43 -21.48 -52.12
N LEU A 15 -4.56 -20.50 -52.07
CA LEU A 15 -3.63 -20.28 -50.98
C LEU A 15 -4.44 -19.76 -49.75
N LEU A 16 -4.69 -20.65 -48.80
CA LEU A 16 -5.17 -20.28 -47.46
C LEU A 16 -3.99 -19.63 -46.70
N THR A 17 -3.90 -18.32 -46.74
CA THR A 17 -3.05 -17.55 -45.81
C THR A 17 -3.70 -17.61 -44.42
N SER A 18 -3.15 -18.43 -43.54
CA SER A 18 -3.45 -18.38 -42.12
C SER A 18 -2.97 -17.04 -41.54
N CYS A 19 -3.90 -16.16 -41.31
CA CYS A 19 -3.64 -14.93 -40.53
C CYS A 19 -3.41 -15.34 -39.08
N GLU A 20 -2.18 -15.64 -38.69
CA GLU A 20 -1.82 -15.67 -37.27
C GLU A 20 -1.98 -14.27 -36.71
N SER A 21 -3.09 -14.04 -36.00
CA SER A 21 -3.27 -12.85 -35.18
C SER A 21 -2.21 -12.89 -34.07
N THR A 22 -1.11 -12.19 -34.27
CA THR A 22 -0.19 -11.85 -33.18
C THR A 22 -1.01 -11.09 -32.13
N ARG A 23 -1.49 -11.79 -31.11
CA ARG A 23 -2.03 -11.15 -29.91
C ARG A 23 -0.89 -10.31 -29.33
N VAL A 24 -0.94 -9.00 -29.53
CA VAL A 24 -0.12 -8.06 -28.79
C VAL A 24 -0.45 -8.30 -27.32
N ARG A 25 0.47 -8.92 -26.60
CA ARG A 25 0.32 -9.15 -25.17
C ARG A 25 0.27 -7.77 -24.53
N ALA A 26 -0.85 -7.41 -23.92
CA ALA A 26 -0.96 -6.16 -23.19
C ALA A 26 0.19 -6.11 -22.15
N VAL A 27 0.88 -4.98 -22.10
CA VAL A 27 1.95 -4.79 -21.11
C VAL A 27 1.30 -4.85 -19.74
N ALA A 28 1.79 -5.74 -18.87
CA ALA A 28 1.28 -5.90 -17.52
C ALA A 28 1.39 -4.58 -16.75
N GLU A 29 0.36 -4.23 -15.98
CA GLU A 29 0.41 -3.07 -15.12
C GLU A 29 1.47 -3.26 -14.04
N ASN A 30 2.32 -2.28 -13.84
CA ASN A 30 3.26 -2.28 -12.74
C ASN A 30 2.58 -1.89 -11.42
N TRP A 31 3.01 -2.51 -10.31
CA TRP A 31 2.57 -2.21 -8.95
C TRP A 31 3.74 -1.67 -8.13
N PRO A 32 4.19 -0.41 -8.38
CA PRO A 32 5.53 0.06 -8.00
C PRO A 32 5.70 0.40 -6.52
N ARG A 33 4.64 0.38 -5.72
CA ARG A 33 4.63 0.84 -4.32
C ARG A 33 3.44 0.28 -3.55
N PHE A 34 3.39 0.57 -2.25
CA PHE A 34 2.24 0.26 -1.42
C PHE A 34 0.94 0.78 -2.03
N ARG A 35 -0.04 -0.11 -2.21
CA ARG A 35 -1.35 0.15 -2.81
C ARG A 35 -1.32 0.61 -4.28
N GLY A 36 -0.32 0.16 -5.03
CA GLY A 36 -0.27 0.29 -6.49
C GLY A 36 0.15 1.65 -7.04
N PRO A 37 -0.09 1.91 -8.31
CA PRO A 37 0.53 3.02 -9.04
C PRO A 37 0.31 4.40 -8.40
N ASN A 38 -0.89 4.63 -7.89
CA ASN A 38 -1.28 5.92 -7.28
C ASN A 38 -1.43 5.84 -5.75
N GLY A 39 -1.18 4.65 -5.13
CA GLY A 39 -1.36 4.45 -3.69
C GLY A 39 -2.83 4.36 -3.24
N GLN A 40 -3.77 4.22 -4.16
CA GLN A 40 -5.21 4.20 -3.86
C GLN A 40 -5.80 2.79 -3.80
N GLY A 41 -5.01 1.75 -4.09
CA GLY A 41 -5.45 0.36 -4.09
C GLY A 41 -6.23 -0.06 -5.33
N HIS A 42 -6.00 0.61 -6.45
CA HIS A 42 -6.65 0.33 -7.73
C HIS A 42 -5.71 -0.33 -8.72
N SER A 43 -6.24 -1.30 -9.45
CA SER A 43 -5.62 -1.89 -10.64
C SER A 43 -6.57 -1.80 -11.83
N SER A 44 -5.99 -1.58 -13.00
CA SER A 44 -6.66 -1.66 -14.30
C SER A 44 -6.67 -3.07 -14.89
N GLU A 45 -5.98 -4.01 -14.26
CA GLU A 45 -5.91 -5.40 -14.70
C GLU A 45 -7.30 -6.08 -14.66
N THR A 46 -7.53 -6.94 -15.63
CA THR A 46 -8.76 -7.73 -15.78
C THR A 46 -8.44 -9.21 -15.90
N GLY A 47 -9.46 -10.07 -15.86
CA GLY A 47 -9.27 -11.52 -16.00
C GLY A 47 -8.59 -12.16 -14.78
N LEU A 48 -8.69 -11.53 -13.62
CA LEU A 48 -8.21 -12.11 -12.37
C LEU A 48 -9.05 -13.32 -11.96
N PRO A 49 -8.45 -14.36 -11.36
CA PRO A 49 -9.21 -15.51 -10.89
C PRO A 49 -10.21 -15.10 -9.81
N LEU A 50 -11.43 -15.59 -9.93
CA LEU A 50 -12.46 -15.38 -8.91
C LEU A 50 -12.31 -16.38 -7.75
N HIS A 51 -11.89 -17.60 -8.06
CA HIS A 51 -11.76 -18.69 -7.09
C HIS A 51 -10.34 -19.21 -7.02
N TRP A 52 -9.84 -19.38 -5.80
CA TRP A 52 -8.56 -20.05 -5.50
C TRP A 52 -8.57 -20.64 -4.09
N SER A 53 -7.58 -21.48 -3.82
CA SER A 53 -7.31 -22.02 -2.50
C SER A 53 -5.80 -22.18 -2.32
N SER A 54 -5.35 -22.81 -1.25
CA SER A 54 -3.92 -23.15 -1.06
C SER A 54 -3.31 -24.04 -2.15
N SER A 55 -4.16 -24.71 -2.96
CA SER A 55 -3.74 -25.66 -4.00
C SER A 55 -4.39 -25.47 -5.37
N SER A 56 -5.34 -24.55 -5.50
CA SER A 56 -6.05 -24.27 -6.75
C SER A 56 -5.79 -22.83 -7.20
N ASN A 57 -5.53 -22.64 -8.50
CA ASN A 57 -5.17 -21.34 -9.09
C ASN A 57 -3.95 -20.68 -8.43
N VAL A 58 -3.08 -21.47 -7.79
CA VAL A 58 -1.74 -21.05 -7.37
C VAL A 58 -0.78 -21.37 -8.50
N VAL A 59 -0.27 -20.32 -9.14
CA VAL A 59 0.71 -20.46 -10.23
C VAL A 59 2.05 -20.92 -9.63
N TRP A 60 2.44 -20.30 -8.52
CA TRP A 60 3.61 -20.69 -7.73
C TRP A 60 3.49 -20.17 -6.30
N LYS A 61 4.28 -20.80 -5.43
CA LYS A 61 4.44 -20.44 -4.01
C LYS A 61 5.92 -20.47 -3.67
N THR A 62 6.44 -19.38 -3.12
CA THR A 62 7.86 -19.23 -2.81
C THR A 62 8.05 -18.89 -1.34
N ALA A 63 8.86 -19.67 -0.62
CA ALA A 63 9.21 -19.39 0.76
C ALA A 63 10.07 -18.13 0.87
N ILE A 64 9.71 -17.22 1.80
CA ILE A 64 10.44 -15.99 2.07
C ILE A 64 11.03 -16.09 3.48
N PRO A 65 12.34 -16.19 3.62
CA PRO A 65 13.01 -16.27 4.91
C PRO A 65 12.79 -15.02 5.77
N GLY A 66 12.69 -15.20 7.09
CA GLY A 66 12.56 -14.12 8.07
C GLY A 66 11.16 -13.54 8.18
N ASP A 67 11.04 -12.49 9.00
CA ASP A 67 9.78 -11.80 9.29
C ASP A 67 9.66 -10.49 8.49
N GLY A 68 8.48 -10.25 7.92
CA GLY A 68 8.22 -9.01 7.21
C GLY A 68 6.77 -8.90 6.76
N TRP A 69 6.22 -7.70 6.83
CA TRP A 69 4.85 -7.40 6.38
C TRP A 69 4.81 -6.44 5.19
N SER A 70 5.95 -6.20 4.52
CA SER A 70 5.95 -5.43 3.29
C SER A 70 5.02 -6.06 2.27
N SER A 71 4.18 -5.25 1.62
CA SER A 71 3.38 -5.70 0.49
C SER A 71 4.28 -6.01 -0.71
N PRO A 72 3.87 -6.90 -1.61
CA PRO A 72 4.60 -7.13 -2.85
C PRO A 72 4.61 -5.86 -3.72
N VAL A 73 5.76 -5.56 -4.30
CA VAL A 73 5.94 -4.52 -5.33
C VAL A 73 6.30 -5.22 -6.62
N VAL A 74 5.62 -4.88 -7.71
CA VAL A 74 5.83 -5.55 -8.99
C VAL A 74 6.25 -4.52 -10.04
N TRP A 75 7.36 -4.81 -10.73
CA TRP A 75 7.86 -3.98 -11.82
C TRP A 75 8.54 -4.84 -12.87
N ASP A 76 8.10 -4.72 -14.11
CA ASP A 76 8.70 -5.39 -15.27
C ASP A 76 8.99 -6.88 -15.02
N GLY A 77 7.96 -7.62 -14.58
CA GLY A 77 8.06 -9.06 -14.32
C GLY A 77 8.89 -9.46 -13.10
N LYS A 78 9.26 -8.51 -12.22
CA LYS A 78 9.97 -8.78 -10.96
C LYS A 78 9.12 -8.37 -9.77
N VAL A 79 9.17 -9.16 -8.70
CA VAL A 79 8.51 -8.87 -7.42
C VAL A 79 9.56 -8.57 -6.38
N PHE A 80 9.39 -7.46 -5.67
CA PHE A 80 10.28 -7.02 -4.60
C PHE A 80 9.59 -7.07 -3.25
N LEU A 81 10.31 -7.55 -2.23
CA LEU A 81 9.89 -7.64 -0.83
C LEU A 81 11.04 -7.27 0.10
N THR A 82 10.70 -6.88 1.32
CA THR A 82 11.66 -6.77 2.43
C THR A 82 11.41 -7.86 3.46
N SER A 83 12.44 -8.32 4.14
CA SER A 83 12.34 -9.24 5.28
C SER A 83 13.46 -8.96 6.28
N ALA A 84 13.32 -9.44 7.50
CA ALA A 84 14.38 -9.38 8.51
C ALA A 84 14.54 -10.75 9.17
N THR A 85 15.77 -11.27 9.15
CA THR A 85 16.16 -12.53 9.80
C THR A 85 16.85 -12.27 11.15
N ASP A 86 17.24 -13.34 11.85
CA ASP A 86 17.96 -13.28 13.13
C ASP A 86 17.23 -12.35 14.15
N ASN A 87 15.94 -12.66 14.37
CA ASN A 87 15.07 -11.87 15.27
C ASN A 87 14.98 -10.38 14.90
N GLY A 88 15.07 -10.07 13.62
CA GLY A 88 14.92 -8.70 13.11
C GLY A 88 16.25 -7.95 12.92
N THR A 89 17.38 -8.59 13.21
CA THR A 89 18.69 -7.94 13.08
C THR A 89 19.12 -7.76 11.64
N ARG A 90 19.04 -8.82 10.82
CA ARG A 90 19.55 -8.81 9.45
C ARG A 90 18.47 -8.40 8.46
N CYS A 91 18.68 -7.27 7.80
CA CYS A 91 17.73 -6.69 6.84
C CYS A 91 17.99 -7.21 5.43
N HIS A 92 16.94 -7.71 4.78
CA HIS A 92 16.99 -8.30 3.44
C HIS A 92 16.01 -7.63 2.48
N VAL A 93 16.44 -7.50 1.23
CA VAL A 93 15.57 -7.19 0.09
C VAL A 93 15.63 -8.37 -0.87
N PHE A 94 14.47 -8.83 -1.31
CA PHE A 94 14.30 -9.93 -2.26
C PHE A 94 13.83 -9.43 -3.61
N CYS A 95 14.33 -10.05 -4.67
CA CYS A 95 13.77 -9.97 -6.01
C CYS A 95 13.36 -11.36 -6.46
N ILE A 96 12.11 -11.50 -6.86
CA ILE A 96 11.52 -12.76 -7.30
C ILE A 96 11.01 -12.57 -8.73
N ASP A 97 11.24 -13.55 -9.58
CA ASP A 97 10.65 -13.58 -10.92
C ASP A 97 9.13 -13.76 -10.84
N ALA A 98 8.37 -12.83 -11.35
CA ALA A 98 6.91 -12.82 -11.23
C ALA A 98 6.24 -13.98 -12.01
N GLN A 99 6.91 -14.55 -13.00
CA GLN A 99 6.36 -15.63 -13.80
C GLN A 99 6.56 -17.00 -13.13
N SER A 100 7.76 -17.25 -12.63
CA SER A 100 8.18 -18.56 -12.11
C SER A 100 8.22 -18.66 -10.58
N GLY A 101 8.23 -17.55 -9.88
CA GLY A 101 8.43 -17.52 -8.41
C GLY A 101 9.86 -17.75 -7.98
N LYS A 102 10.82 -17.87 -8.90
CA LYS A 102 12.24 -18.07 -8.57
C LYS A 102 12.80 -16.82 -7.90
N ILE A 103 13.48 -16.97 -6.78
CA ILE A 103 14.27 -15.89 -6.18
C ILE A 103 15.45 -15.62 -7.13
N LEU A 104 15.46 -14.42 -7.72
CA LEU A 104 16.53 -13.97 -8.60
C LEU A 104 17.73 -13.51 -7.77
N TRP A 105 17.46 -12.81 -6.68
CA TRP A 105 18.45 -12.45 -5.68
C TRP A 105 17.81 -12.20 -4.32
N ASP A 106 18.57 -12.48 -3.26
CA ASP A 106 18.34 -12.15 -1.86
C ASP A 106 19.54 -11.32 -1.39
N LYS A 107 19.29 -10.07 -1.06
CA LYS A 107 20.36 -9.15 -0.66
C LYS A 107 20.23 -8.81 0.81
N HIS A 108 21.18 -9.29 1.64
CA HIS A 108 21.44 -8.72 2.95
C HIS A 108 22.01 -7.31 2.76
N VAL A 109 21.30 -6.28 3.25
CA VAL A 109 21.66 -4.89 2.98
C VAL A 109 22.39 -4.22 4.14
N PHE A 110 22.01 -4.54 5.37
CA PHE A 110 22.68 -4.11 6.61
C PHE A 110 22.08 -4.82 7.83
N ASP A 111 22.75 -4.67 8.97
CA ASP A 111 22.20 -5.03 10.27
C ASP A 111 21.55 -3.82 10.94
N GLN A 112 20.41 -4.01 11.55
CA GLN A 112 19.73 -3.05 12.41
C GLN A 112 19.71 -3.55 13.85
N GLN A 113 19.52 -2.62 14.80
CA GLN A 113 19.21 -2.99 16.17
C GLN A 113 17.70 -3.22 16.30
N PRO A 114 17.25 -4.45 16.60
CA PRO A 114 15.83 -4.71 16.82
C PRO A 114 15.37 -4.01 18.10
N LEU A 115 14.54 -3.00 17.95
CA LEU A 115 13.93 -2.27 19.04
C LEU A 115 12.52 -2.81 19.32
N ARG A 116 11.93 -2.39 20.44
CA ARG A 116 10.53 -2.75 20.76
C ARG A 116 9.59 -2.35 19.61
N LYS A 117 8.65 -3.22 19.30
CA LYS A 117 7.55 -3.01 18.36
C LYS A 117 6.27 -3.67 18.86
N GLU A 118 5.13 -3.32 18.29
CA GLU A 118 3.88 -4.04 18.51
C GLU A 118 3.91 -5.44 17.89
N GLY A 119 3.14 -6.37 18.48
CA GLY A 119 3.09 -7.77 18.01
C GLY A 119 2.58 -7.93 16.59
N LYS A 120 1.75 -7.02 16.11
CA LYS A 120 1.26 -6.98 14.72
C LYS A 120 2.25 -6.34 13.74
N ASN A 121 3.34 -5.74 14.19
CA ASN A 121 4.35 -5.13 13.35
C ASN A 121 5.57 -6.05 13.18
N SER A 122 6.41 -5.77 12.18
CA SER A 122 7.69 -6.45 11.95
C SER A 122 8.81 -5.42 11.79
N TYR A 123 10.06 -5.91 11.74
CA TYR A 123 11.23 -5.06 11.49
C TYR A 123 11.44 -4.74 9.99
N ALA A 124 10.57 -5.30 9.12
CA ALA A 124 10.55 -5.10 7.68
C ALA A 124 9.09 -4.94 7.17
N THR A 125 8.32 -4.06 7.84
CA THR A 125 6.93 -3.74 7.49
C THR A 125 6.81 -2.73 6.34
N PRO A 126 7.65 -1.67 6.25
CA PRO A 126 7.55 -0.74 5.15
C PRO A 126 7.66 -1.45 3.80
N THR A 127 6.70 -1.21 2.93
CA THR A 127 6.70 -1.72 1.56
C THR A 127 7.72 -0.94 0.74
N PRO A 128 8.60 -1.58 -0.02
CA PRO A 128 9.54 -0.88 -0.88
C PRO A 128 8.82 -0.09 -1.98
N VAL A 129 9.54 0.80 -2.63
CA VAL A 129 9.07 1.54 -3.81
C VAL A 129 10.13 1.48 -4.90
N THR A 130 9.71 1.50 -6.17
CA THR A 130 10.63 1.50 -7.31
C THR A 130 10.26 2.55 -8.35
N ASP A 131 11.29 3.13 -8.98
CA ASP A 131 11.19 3.99 -10.17
C ASP A 131 11.47 3.21 -11.48
N GLY A 132 11.67 1.89 -11.37
CA GLY A 132 12.04 1.02 -12.49
C GLY A 132 13.54 0.98 -12.78
N LYS A 133 14.33 1.80 -12.11
CA LYS A 133 15.81 1.78 -12.16
C LYS A 133 16.39 1.28 -10.84
N ASN A 134 15.82 1.74 -9.75
CA ASN A 134 16.21 1.39 -8.39
C ASN A 134 15.00 0.92 -7.58
N VAL A 135 15.28 0.10 -6.58
CA VAL A 135 14.36 -0.29 -5.52
C VAL A 135 14.81 0.39 -4.23
N PHE A 136 13.90 1.12 -3.59
CA PHE A 136 14.16 1.81 -2.33
C PHE A 136 13.42 1.09 -1.20
N ALA A 137 14.16 0.68 -0.17
CA ALA A 137 13.59 -0.02 0.98
C ALA A 137 13.93 0.70 2.29
N VAL A 138 12.97 0.68 3.22
CA VAL A 138 13.12 1.27 4.56
C VAL A 138 12.88 0.18 5.59
N PHE A 139 13.65 0.18 6.68
CA PHE A 139 13.56 -0.82 7.73
C PHE A 139 13.20 -0.21 9.09
N GLY A 140 12.99 -1.08 10.08
CA GLY A 140 12.37 -0.73 11.35
C GLY A 140 13.09 0.35 12.17
N ASP A 141 14.40 0.53 11.98
CA ASP A 141 15.21 1.56 12.63
C ASP A 141 15.23 2.90 11.88
N GLY A 142 14.52 2.98 10.75
CA GLY A 142 14.49 4.15 9.86
C GLY A 142 15.58 4.18 8.80
N SER A 143 16.50 3.20 8.79
CA SER A 143 17.54 3.08 7.77
C SER A 143 16.94 2.82 6.38
N VAL A 144 17.56 3.42 5.37
CA VAL A 144 17.12 3.37 3.97
C VAL A 144 18.22 2.81 3.09
N VAL A 145 17.84 2.01 2.10
CA VAL A 145 18.74 1.51 1.07
C VAL A 145 18.13 1.71 -0.31
N ALA A 146 18.96 2.07 -1.29
CA ALA A 146 18.65 1.97 -2.70
C ALA A 146 19.47 0.86 -3.33
N LEU A 147 18.81 -0.02 -4.07
CA LEU A 147 19.42 -1.07 -4.87
C LEU A 147 19.09 -0.87 -6.34
N ALA A 148 20.03 -1.13 -7.22
CA ALA A 148 19.73 -1.30 -8.63
C ALA A 148 18.84 -2.53 -8.82
N MET A 149 18.16 -2.65 -9.97
CA MET A 149 17.27 -3.77 -10.27
C MET A 149 17.99 -5.14 -10.30
N GLY A 150 19.32 -5.14 -10.38
CA GLY A 150 20.19 -6.32 -10.28
C GLY A 150 20.54 -6.74 -8.84
N GLY A 151 20.23 -5.91 -7.84
CA GLY A 151 20.51 -6.17 -6.43
C GLY A 151 21.80 -5.52 -5.90
N GLU A 152 22.49 -4.72 -6.70
CA GLU A 152 23.65 -3.96 -6.27
C GLU A 152 23.20 -2.78 -5.39
N ILE A 153 23.88 -2.56 -4.25
CA ILE A 153 23.60 -1.41 -3.40
C ILE A 153 24.14 -0.15 -4.08
N VAL A 154 23.25 0.80 -4.37
CA VAL A 154 23.61 2.10 -4.93
C VAL A 154 24.03 3.05 -3.81
N TRP A 155 23.24 3.12 -2.75
CA TRP A 155 23.54 3.89 -1.55
C TRP A 155 22.75 3.37 -0.34
N THR A 156 23.21 3.75 0.85
CA THR A 156 22.48 3.56 2.11
C THR A 156 22.44 4.88 2.86
N ASN A 157 21.33 5.16 3.53
CA ASN A 157 21.21 6.27 4.48
C ASN A 157 20.82 5.72 5.84
N ARG A 158 21.67 5.92 6.84
CA ARG A 158 21.47 5.51 8.24
C ARG A 158 21.52 6.70 9.20
N GLU A 159 21.41 7.92 8.68
CA GLU A 159 21.42 9.15 9.50
C GLU A 159 20.07 9.41 10.16
N VAL A 160 18.97 8.95 9.54
CA VAL A 160 17.64 9.08 10.10
C VAL A 160 17.53 8.14 11.29
N LYS A 161 17.62 8.69 12.49
CA LYS A 161 17.38 7.95 13.73
C LYS A 161 15.90 7.99 14.05
N PHE A 162 15.27 6.85 13.97
CA PHE A 162 13.85 6.70 14.25
C PHE A 162 13.61 5.65 15.33
N TYR A 163 12.69 5.96 16.21
CA TYR A 163 12.15 5.02 17.17
C TYR A 163 10.65 5.21 17.34
N SER A 164 9.94 4.11 17.41
CA SER A 164 8.54 4.04 17.81
C SER A 164 8.31 2.77 18.61
N ARG A 165 7.57 2.86 19.73
CA ARG A 165 7.20 1.67 20.51
C ARG A 165 6.35 0.69 19.70
N HIS A 166 5.69 1.16 18.64
CA HIS A 166 4.89 0.33 17.74
C HIS A 166 5.70 -0.21 16.56
N GLY A 167 6.93 0.28 16.35
CA GLY A 167 7.73 0.02 15.15
C GLY A 167 7.35 0.94 13.97
N LEU A 168 8.05 0.83 12.86
CA LEU A 168 7.82 1.61 11.66
C LEU A 168 6.86 0.86 10.73
N GLY A 169 5.74 1.47 10.35
CA GLY A 169 4.73 0.85 9.48
C GLY A 169 4.44 1.63 8.20
N ALA A 170 4.76 2.94 8.16
CA ALA A 170 4.61 3.74 6.94
C ALA A 170 5.56 3.26 5.84
N SER A 171 5.16 3.42 4.58
CA SER A 171 5.97 3.06 3.42
C SER A 171 6.46 4.31 2.69
N PRO A 172 7.65 4.27 2.05
CA PRO A 172 8.15 5.38 1.25
C PRO A 172 7.35 5.56 -0.05
N ILE A 173 7.42 6.78 -0.58
CA ILE A 173 6.87 7.13 -1.89
C ILE A 173 7.91 7.90 -2.71
N LEU A 174 7.72 7.95 -4.01
CA LEU A 174 8.52 8.74 -4.93
C LEU A 174 7.76 9.96 -5.44
N TYR A 175 8.48 11.09 -5.55
CA TYR A 175 8.02 12.29 -6.23
C TYR A 175 9.18 12.96 -6.98
N GLY A 176 9.23 12.81 -8.29
CA GLY A 176 10.39 13.19 -9.09
C GLY A 176 11.66 12.49 -8.59
N ASP A 177 12.72 13.24 -8.32
CA ASP A 177 13.98 12.72 -7.77
C ASP A 177 13.97 12.63 -6.22
N LEU A 178 12.80 12.65 -5.57
CA LEU A 178 12.67 12.58 -4.12
C LEU A 178 12.07 11.26 -3.67
N LEU A 179 12.72 10.62 -2.70
CA LEU A 179 12.17 9.55 -1.88
C LEU A 179 11.62 10.17 -0.59
N ILE A 180 10.30 10.13 -0.41
CA ILE A 180 9.62 10.77 0.72
C ILE A 180 9.12 9.71 1.69
N MET A 181 9.43 9.88 2.97
CA MET A 181 9.04 8.96 4.04
C MET A 181 8.55 9.70 5.27
N SER A 182 7.49 9.19 5.88
CA SER A 182 6.95 9.66 7.15
C SER A 182 7.54 8.89 8.31
N TYR A 183 8.00 9.60 9.32
CA TYR A 183 8.60 9.07 10.54
C TYR A 183 7.80 9.58 11.75
N ASP A 184 6.77 8.84 12.15
CA ASP A 184 5.93 9.19 13.28
C ASP A 184 6.35 8.38 14.50
N GLY A 185 7.21 8.95 15.28
CA GLY A 185 7.91 8.25 16.34
C GLY A 185 8.00 8.98 17.67
N SER A 186 8.81 8.40 18.53
CA SER A 186 9.10 8.87 19.87
C SER A 186 10.53 9.42 20.00
N THR A 187 10.89 9.90 21.18
CA THR A 187 12.26 10.38 21.45
C THR A 187 13.26 9.23 21.58
N GLN A 188 14.55 9.52 21.42
CA GLN A 188 15.63 8.55 21.65
C GLN A 188 15.70 8.00 23.07
N VAL A 189 15.22 8.75 24.08
CA VAL A 189 15.13 8.28 25.47
C VAL A 189 14.20 7.09 25.56
N ALA A 190 13.13 7.10 24.79
CA ALA A 190 12.24 5.96 24.64
C ALA A 190 12.89 4.78 23.91
N ALA A 191 13.89 5.02 23.05
CA ALA A 191 14.63 3.96 22.35
C ALA A 191 15.47 3.09 23.31
N ALA A 192 15.89 3.62 24.46
CA ALA A 192 16.61 2.89 25.48
C ALA A 192 15.71 2.00 26.35
N GLY A 193 14.42 1.89 26.05
CA GLY A 193 13.43 1.15 26.86
C GLY A 193 12.92 1.92 28.07
N ASN A 194 13.45 3.12 28.33
CA ASN A 194 13.00 4.01 29.39
C ASN A 194 11.94 4.97 28.84
N TYR A 195 10.75 4.44 28.59
CA TYR A 195 9.59 5.32 28.44
C TYR A 195 9.41 6.07 29.76
N PRO A 196 9.41 7.41 29.80
CA PRO A 196 8.79 8.08 30.92
C PRO A 196 7.37 7.52 30.97
N GLN A 197 6.97 7.01 32.13
CA GLN A 197 5.59 6.64 32.40
C GLN A 197 4.78 7.91 32.28
N VAL A 198 4.21 8.13 31.12
CA VAL A 198 3.36 9.27 30.87
C VAL A 198 2.01 8.94 31.49
N SER A 199 1.55 9.74 32.45
CA SER A 199 0.24 9.58 33.06
C SER A 199 -0.87 9.67 32.00
N ASP A 200 -2.05 9.11 32.27
CA ASP A 200 -3.18 9.17 31.32
C ASP A 200 -3.64 10.63 31.08
N THR A 201 -3.38 11.54 32.03
CA THR A 201 -3.59 12.98 31.86
C THR A 201 -2.58 13.63 30.92
N GLU A 202 -1.36 13.13 30.86
CA GLU A 202 -0.34 13.54 29.90
C GLU A 202 -0.52 12.91 28.52
N ARG A 203 -1.21 11.77 28.42
CA ARG A 203 -1.62 11.18 27.13
C ARG A 203 -2.69 12.00 26.42
N THR A 204 -3.49 12.74 27.15
CA THR A 204 -4.47 13.67 26.59
C THR A 204 -3.90 15.06 26.37
N GLY A 205 -2.73 15.33 26.94
CA GLY A 205 -2.01 16.59 26.76
C GLY A 205 -1.14 16.54 25.51
N TRP A 206 -1.44 17.34 24.57
CA TRP A 206 -0.63 17.70 23.37
C TRP A 206 0.76 18.28 23.72
N GLN A 207 1.15 18.23 24.94
CA GLN A 207 2.25 18.98 25.57
C GLN A 207 3.54 18.18 25.69
N ILE A 208 3.48 16.87 25.42
CA ILE A 208 4.72 16.11 25.31
C ILE A 208 5.33 16.44 23.95
N PRO A 209 6.64 16.66 23.88
CA PRO A 209 7.29 17.06 22.63
C PRO A 209 7.26 15.93 21.61
N TRP A 210 6.09 15.61 21.09
CA TRP A 210 5.85 14.80 19.90
C TRP A 210 6.25 15.54 18.61
N ASP A 211 6.95 16.66 18.76
CA ASP A 211 7.64 17.40 17.69
C ASP A 211 8.75 16.60 17.01
N LYS A 212 8.92 15.33 17.42
CA LYS A 212 9.84 14.36 16.83
C LYS A 212 9.27 13.66 15.59
N SER A 213 7.96 13.72 15.37
CA SER A 213 7.35 13.24 14.13
C SER A 213 7.68 14.19 12.99
N PHE A 214 8.16 13.64 11.88
CA PHE A 214 8.57 14.43 10.71
C PHE A 214 8.37 13.64 9.42
N ILE A 215 8.44 14.36 8.30
CA ILE A 215 8.57 13.77 6.98
C ILE A 215 9.98 14.09 6.49
N ALA A 216 10.68 13.13 5.93
CA ALA A 216 11.97 13.35 5.27
C ALA A 216 11.86 13.07 3.79
N ALA A 217 12.53 13.91 2.98
CA ALA A 217 12.79 13.62 1.59
C ALA A 217 14.30 13.43 1.37
N LEU A 218 14.63 12.33 0.74
CA LEU A 218 15.99 12.00 0.32
C LEU A 218 16.11 12.12 -1.19
N ASP A 219 17.24 12.56 -1.68
CA ASP A 219 17.56 12.51 -3.11
C ASP A 219 17.71 11.05 -3.55
N THR A 220 16.99 10.63 -4.58
CA THR A 220 16.97 9.22 -5.04
C THR A 220 18.31 8.74 -5.60
N LYS A 221 19.20 9.64 -6.04
CA LYS A 221 20.49 9.29 -6.63
C LYS A 221 21.59 9.14 -5.60
N THR A 222 21.52 9.96 -4.53
CA THR A 222 22.61 10.06 -3.53
C THR A 222 22.22 9.55 -2.14
N GLY A 223 20.92 9.45 -1.85
CA GLY A 223 20.40 9.15 -0.52
C GLY A 223 20.54 10.30 0.48
N GLN A 224 21.06 11.46 0.07
CA GLN A 224 21.21 12.62 0.95
C GLN A 224 19.84 13.24 1.24
N ARG A 225 19.70 13.76 2.47
CA ARG A 225 18.47 14.44 2.88
C ARG A 225 18.37 15.81 2.20
N VAL A 226 17.27 16.02 1.46
CA VAL A 226 16.98 17.28 0.77
C VAL A 226 16.21 18.23 1.67
N TRP A 227 15.15 17.70 2.34
CA TRP A 227 14.36 18.50 3.28
C TRP A 227 13.77 17.64 4.40
N THR A 228 13.35 18.30 5.48
CA THR A 228 12.60 17.74 6.58
C THR A 228 11.36 18.59 6.84
N GLY A 229 10.18 18.00 6.67
CA GLY A 229 8.90 18.64 6.96
C GLY A 229 8.46 18.34 8.39
N LYS A 230 8.11 19.40 9.13
CA LYS A 230 7.62 19.28 10.50
C LYS A 230 6.12 18.93 10.50
N ARG A 231 5.76 17.91 11.26
CA ARG A 231 4.35 17.55 11.47
C ARG A 231 3.70 18.26 12.66
N GLY A 232 4.49 18.92 13.48
CA GLY A 232 4.04 19.48 14.74
C GLY A 232 3.85 18.38 15.79
N MET A 233 2.99 18.64 16.78
CA MET A 233 2.65 17.66 17.81
C MET A 233 1.80 16.56 17.18
N SER A 234 2.40 15.40 16.98
CA SER A 234 1.75 14.23 16.39
C SER A 234 2.25 12.98 17.06
N ARG A 235 1.33 12.18 17.56
CA ARG A 235 1.64 10.88 18.16
C ARG A 235 1.95 9.83 17.08
N ILE A 236 2.27 8.61 17.52
CA ILE A 236 2.64 7.50 16.66
C ILE A 236 1.58 7.24 15.59
N ALA A 237 2.04 7.06 14.35
CA ALA A 237 1.21 6.66 13.21
C ALA A 237 2.01 5.81 12.22
N HIS A 238 1.31 5.19 11.29
CA HIS A 238 1.86 4.27 10.29
C HIS A 238 1.36 4.60 8.88
N VAL A 239 0.86 5.81 8.69
CA VAL A 239 0.20 6.25 7.46
C VAL A 239 1.21 6.40 6.33
N THR A 240 0.97 5.70 5.22
CA THR A 240 1.70 5.95 3.98
C THR A 240 1.10 7.15 3.25
N SER A 241 1.93 8.13 2.97
CA SER A 241 1.55 9.35 2.25
C SER A 241 1.34 9.09 0.75
N PHE A 242 0.68 10.02 0.07
CA PHE A 242 0.55 9.98 -1.39
C PHE A 242 0.50 11.41 -1.97
N ILE A 243 0.70 11.54 -3.28
CA ILE A 243 0.61 12.81 -3.99
C ILE A 243 -0.80 12.96 -4.57
N ALA A 244 -1.42 14.09 -4.30
CA ALA A 244 -2.71 14.49 -4.88
C ALA A 244 -2.57 15.82 -5.62
N LYS A 245 -3.35 15.99 -6.69
CA LYS A 245 -3.49 17.29 -7.34
C LYS A 245 -4.66 18.05 -6.71
N VAL A 246 -4.37 19.13 -6.00
CA VAL A 246 -5.34 20.00 -5.32
C VAL A 246 -5.22 21.40 -5.90
N ASP A 247 -6.31 21.95 -6.40
CA ASP A 247 -6.36 23.27 -7.07
C ASP A 247 -5.24 23.44 -8.14
N GLY A 248 -5.03 22.40 -8.93
CA GLY A 248 -4.03 22.37 -10.00
C GLY A 248 -2.57 22.15 -9.54
N LYS A 249 -2.29 22.08 -8.25
CA LYS A 249 -0.94 21.89 -7.68
C LYS A 249 -0.80 20.51 -7.04
N ASP A 250 0.40 19.94 -7.15
CA ASP A 250 0.73 18.72 -6.44
C ASP A 250 0.90 19.00 -4.95
N GLN A 251 0.26 18.19 -4.12
CA GLN A 251 0.40 18.22 -2.67
C GLN A 251 0.69 16.83 -2.14
N LEU A 252 1.56 16.74 -1.17
CA LEU A 252 1.81 15.54 -0.39
C LEU A 252 0.74 15.46 0.71
N ILE A 253 -0.16 14.48 0.60
CA ILE A 253 -1.19 14.22 1.62
C ILE A 253 -0.61 13.23 2.62
N SER A 254 -0.62 13.61 3.89
CA SER A 254 -0.01 12.82 4.94
C SER A 254 -0.83 12.86 6.22
N GLY A 255 -1.21 11.68 6.71
CA GLY A 255 -1.83 11.49 8.01
C GLY A 255 -0.80 11.22 9.09
N ALA A 256 -1.14 11.51 10.33
CA ALA A 256 -0.35 11.24 11.50
C ALA A 256 -1.27 10.96 12.72
N GLY A 257 -0.73 10.75 13.92
CA GLY A 257 -1.51 10.36 15.07
C GLY A 257 -2.61 11.32 15.49
N ASP A 258 -2.37 12.61 15.37
CA ASP A 258 -3.35 13.65 15.77
C ASP A 258 -3.57 14.68 14.65
N PHE A 259 -3.23 14.29 13.43
CA PHE A 259 -3.05 15.26 12.36
C PHE A 259 -3.29 14.61 10.99
N LEU A 260 -3.93 15.36 10.11
CA LEU A 260 -4.00 15.09 8.68
C LEU A 260 -3.64 16.39 7.96
N GLY A 261 -2.75 16.34 6.97
CA GLY A 261 -2.33 17.57 6.31
C GLY A 261 -1.86 17.42 4.89
N GLY A 262 -1.82 18.55 4.21
CA GLY A 262 -1.22 18.75 2.90
C GLY A 262 0.07 19.54 3.00
N PHE A 263 1.10 19.06 2.29
CA PHE A 263 2.42 19.66 2.26
C PHE A 263 2.86 19.91 0.81
N ASP A 264 3.73 20.88 0.61
CA ASP A 264 4.46 21.02 -0.64
C ASP A 264 5.45 19.84 -0.75
N PRO A 265 5.34 18.97 -1.77
CA PRO A 265 6.20 17.80 -1.89
C PRO A 265 7.67 18.14 -2.21
N LYS A 266 7.97 19.39 -2.66
CA LYS A 266 9.33 19.83 -2.99
C LYS A 266 10.07 20.41 -1.79
N THR A 267 9.36 20.98 -0.82
CA THR A 267 9.96 21.70 0.31
C THR A 267 9.63 21.09 1.67
N GLY A 268 8.57 20.28 1.75
CA GLY A 268 8.05 19.76 3.01
C GLY A 268 7.28 20.81 3.82
N GLU A 269 7.02 22.00 3.29
CA GLU A 269 6.24 23.04 3.95
C GLU A 269 4.76 22.63 4.03
N ARG A 270 4.17 22.83 5.21
CA ARG A 270 2.77 22.55 5.45
C ARG A 270 1.87 23.62 4.82
N ILE A 271 0.94 23.18 3.98
CA ILE A 271 -0.03 24.07 3.31
C ILE A 271 -1.29 24.20 4.16
N TRP A 272 -1.83 23.06 4.62
CA TRP A 272 -3.02 23.00 5.47
C TRP A 272 -2.96 21.82 6.44
N ASN A 273 -3.82 21.85 7.46
CA ASN A 273 -4.02 20.74 8.37
C ASN A 273 -5.44 20.65 8.91
N ILE A 274 -5.77 19.43 9.33
CA ILE A 274 -6.91 19.09 10.18
C ILE A 274 -6.36 18.43 11.42
N TYR A 275 -6.76 18.88 12.61
CA TYR A 275 -6.48 18.20 13.86
C TYR A 275 -7.52 17.11 14.09
N ALA A 276 -7.04 15.91 14.39
CA ALA A 276 -7.87 14.74 14.64
C ALA A 276 -7.22 13.95 15.78
N GLN A 277 -7.91 13.77 16.88
CA GLN A 277 -7.36 13.00 17.98
C GLN A 277 -7.32 11.52 17.61
N GLY A 278 -6.15 10.89 17.68
CA GLY A 278 -5.99 9.47 17.46
C GLY A 278 -4.53 9.04 17.46
N GLU A 279 -4.16 8.08 18.31
CA GLU A 279 -2.87 7.41 18.26
C GLU A 279 -2.96 6.13 17.42
N GLY A 280 -1.86 5.72 16.80
CA GLY A 280 -1.78 4.48 16.03
C GLY A 280 -2.54 4.51 14.71
N VAL A 281 -2.69 5.68 14.09
CA VAL A 281 -3.33 5.79 12.77
C VAL A 281 -2.55 4.99 11.74
N THR A 282 -3.23 4.05 11.10
CA THR A 282 -2.62 3.18 10.06
C THR A 282 -3.24 3.42 8.69
N PRO A 283 -4.56 3.64 8.56
CA PRO A 283 -5.20 3.75 7.25
C PRO A 283 -4.64 4.92 6.44
N SER A 284 -4.14 4.64 5.25
CA SER A 284 -3.78 5.69 4.29
C SER A 284 -5.06 6.32 3.75
N PRO A 285 -5.11 7.66 3.66
CA PRO A 285 -6.26 8.35 3.08
C PRO A 285 -6.42 8.01 1.59
N VAL A 286 -7.65 8.12 1.09
CA VAL A 286 -7.96 7.96 -0.34
C VAL A 286 -8.69 9.16 -0.88
N LEU A 287 -8.51 9.42 -2.18
CA LEU A 287 -9.07 10.56 -2.89
C LEU A 287 -10.16 10.12 -3.86
N GLY A 288 -11.27 10.84 -3.91
CA GLY A 288 -12.34 10.62 -4.88
C GLY A 288 -13.22 11.86 -5.06
N ASP A 289 -13.49 12.26 -6.30
CA ASP A 289 -14.37 13.39 -6.68
C ASP A 289 -14.09 14.70 -5.90
N GLY A 290 -12.79 15.04 -5.70
CA GLY A 290 -12.37 16.24 -4.96
C GLY A 290 -12.47 16.14 -3.43
N MET A 291 -12.84 14.98 -2.93
CA MET A 291 -12.92 14.65 -1.50
C MET A 291 -11.77 13.76 -1.08
N LEU A 292 -11.27 13.97 0.12
CA LEU A 292 -10.32 13.09 0.80
C LEU A 292 -11.09 12.29 1.86
N PHE A 293 -10.89 10.97 1.89
CA PHE A 293 -11.46 10.09 2.89
C PHE A 293 -10.35 9.57 3.79
N ALA A 294 -10.41 9.88 5.07
CA ALA A 294 -9.37 9.56 6.03
C ALA A 294 -9.96 8.99 7.33
N SER A 295 -9.37 7.92 7.83
CA SER A 295 -9.69 7.39 9.15
C SER A 295 -8.70 7.92 10.18
N SER A 296 -9.16 8.16 11.40
CA SER A 296 -8.32 8.41 12.57
C SER A 296 -7.95 7.08 13.25
N GLY A 297 -7.02 7.13 14.20
CA GLY A 297 -6.54 5.94 14.91
C GLY A 297 -7.47 5.41 16.00
N PHE A 298 -6.90 4.60 16.90
CA PHE A 298 -7.63 3.75 17.83
C PHE A 298 -8.44 4.48 18.92
N GLU A 299 -8.04 5.66 19.37
CA GLU A 299 -8.68 6.29 20.52
C GLU A 299 -10.07 6.87 20.22
N LYS A 300 -10.23 7.52 19.10
CA LYS A 300 -11.51 8.09 18.64
C LYS A 300 -11.71 7.79 17.19
N THR A 301 -11.83 6.51 16.89
CA THR A 301 -11.94 6.04 15.52
C THR A 301 -13.05 6.75 14.77
N THR A 302 -12.69 7.46 13.72
CA THR A 302 -13.61 8.28 12.93
C THR A 302 -13.16 8.27 11.47
N LEU A 303 -14.05 7.92 10.57
CA LEU A 303 -13.87 8.10 9.13
C LEU A 303 -14.46 9.46 8.73
N ARG A 304 -13.69 10.24 7.97
CA ARG A 304 -14.05 11.60 7.57
C ARG A 304 -14.04 11.77 6.08
N GLY A 305 -15.03 12.49 5.56
CA GLY A 305 -15.00 13.10 4.24
C GLY A 305 -14.55 14.54 4.35
N VAL A 306 -13.46 14.89 3.68
CA VAL A 306 -12.80 16.19 3.74
C VAL A 306 -12.75 16.81 2.35
N LYS A 307 -13.27 18.02 2.17
CA LYS A 307 -13.14 18.77 0.93
C LYS A 307 -11.75 19.41 0.85
N LEU A 308 -11.03 19.22 -0.27
CA LEU A 308 -9.65 19.72 -0.39
C LEU A 308 -9.55 21.11 -1.06
N GLY A 309 -10.46 21.47 -1.95
CA GLY A 309 -10.40 22.73 -2.68
C GLY A 309 -10.37 23.94 -1.75
N GLY A 310 -9.40 24.84 -1.92
CA GLY A 310 -9.21 26.04 -1.12
C GLY A 310 -8.59 25.82 0.27
N ALA A 311 -8.16 24.59 0.63
CA ALA A 311 -7.60 24.28 1.93
C ALA A 311 -6.28 25.02 2.19
N LYS A 312 -6.22 25.84 3.25
CA LYS A 312 -5.03 26.59 3.67
C LYS A 312 -5.05 26.85 5.19
N GLY A 313 -3.93 26.61 5.87
CA GLY A 313 -3.83 26.75 7.31
C GLY A 313 -4.62 25.69 8.05
N ASP A 314 -5.15 25.99 9.21
CA ASP A 314 -6.02 25.08 9.96
C ASP A 314 -7.43 25.09 9.39
N VAL A 315 -7.84 23.97 8.80
CA VAL A 315 -9.15 23.80 8.16
C VAL A 315 -10.05 22.81 8.91
N THR A 316 -9.73 22.52 10.16
CA THR A 316 -10.47 21.55 11.01
C THR A 316 -11.96 21.85 11.07
N GLN A 317 -12.36 23.13 11.20
CA GLN A 317 -13.75 23.52 11.34
C GLN A 317 -14.48 23.81 10.02
N SER A 318 -13.74 23.89 8.89
CA SER A 318 -14.30 24.37 7.63
C SER A 318 -14.36 23.35 6.50
N HIS A 319 -13.52 22.30 6.55
CA HIS A 319 -13.37 21.37 5.42
C HIS A 319 -13.83 19.94 5.72
N ILE A 320 -14.12 19.58 6.97
CA ILE A 320 -14.75 18.31 7.29
C ILE A 320 -16.23 18.41 6.90
N VAL A 321 -16.63 17.61 5.92
CA VAL A 321 -18.01 17.59 5.40
C VAL A 321 -18.89 16.66 6.19
N TRP A 322 -18.34 15.48 6.56
CA TRP A 322 -19.04 14.47 7.34
C TRP A 322 -18.08 13.60 8.15
N GLU A 323 -18.62 12.95 9.17
CA GLU A 323 -17.92 11.98 10.01
C GLU A 323 -18.78 10.75 10.28
N GLN A 324 -18.13 9.56 10.25
CA GLN A 324 -18.69 8.28 10.68
C GLN A 324 -17.83 7.67 11.79
N LYS A 325 -18.50 7.04 12.78
CA LYS A 325 -17.83 6.51 13.99
C LYS A 325 -18.09 5.03 14.25
N LYS A 326 -19.02 4.41 13.51
CA LYS A 326 -19.39 3.01 13.70
C LYS A 326 -18.89 2.15 12.54
N GLY A 327 -18.25 1.02 12.86
CA GLY A 327 -17.77 0.06 11.86
C GLY A 327 -16.67 0.58 10.95
N VAL A 328 -15.97 1.63 11.37
CA VAL A 328 -14.90 2.25 10.58
C VAL A 328 -13.56 1.57 10.85
N PRO A 329 -12.63 1.55 9.89
CA PRO A 329 -11.33 0.89 10.02
C PRO A 329 -10.37 1.68 10.91
N THR A 330 -9.51 0.96 11.66
CA THR A 330 -8.34 1.51 12.35
C THR A 330 -7.01 1.07 11.72
N GLN A 331 -7.00 -0.01 10.96
CA GLN A 331 -5.82 -0.54 10.26
C GLN A 331 -5.99 -0.57 8.74
N PRO A 332 -7.02 -1.22 8.16
CA PRO A 332 -7.20 -1.23 6.70
C PRO A 332 -7.53 0.16 6.15
N SER A 333 -6.90 0.51 5.05
CA SER A 333 -7.22 1.75 4.33
C SER A 333 -8.54 1.63 3.58
N PRO A 334 -9.30 2.73 3.37
CA PRO A 334 -10.47 2.72 2.49
C PRO A 334 -10.10 2.45 1.03
N VAL A 335 -11.12 2.13 0.21
CA VAL A 335 -11.04 2.14 -1.26
C VAL A 335 -12.21 2.94 -1.80
N TYR A 336 -11.91 3.96 -2.60
CA TYR A 336 -12.93 4.71 -3.31
C TYR A 336 -13.09 4.14 -4.73
N VAL A 337 -14.28 3.65 -5.05
CA VAL A 337 -14.64 3.22 -6.41
C VAL A 337 -15.95 3.91 -6.77
N LYS A 338 -15.87 4.87 -7.69
CA LYS A 338 -17.02 5.70 -8.06
C LYS A 338 -18.26 4.84 -8.36
N PRO A 339 -19.43 5.20 -7.77
CA PRO A 339 -19.72 6.38 -6.96
C PRO A 339 -19.61 6.14 -5.43
N TYR A 340 -18.96 5.08 -4.96
CA TYR A 340 -19.00 4.64 -3.55
C TYR A 340 -17.62 4.60 -2.88
N LEU A 341 -17.62 4.76 -1.55
CA LEU A 341 -16.49 4.52 -0.69
C LEU A 341 -16.69 3.20 0.06
N TYR A 342 -15.68 2.31 0.00
CA TYR A 342 -15.72 1.00 0.65
C TYR A 342 -14.67 0.91 1.75
N THR A 343 -15.03 0.27 2.85
CA THR A 343 -14.13 -0.02 3.96
C THR A 343 -14.33 -1.44 4.48
N ILE A 344 -13.35 -1.94 5.19
CA ILE A 344 -13.44 -3.11 6.04
C ILE A 344 -12.87 -2.73 7.41
N SER A 345 -13.63 -2.92 8.48
CA SER A 345 -13.12 -2.69 9.83
C SER A 345 -12.19 -3.82 10.27
N ASP A 346 -11.37 -3.57 11.28
CA ASP A 346 -10.44 -4.55 11.86
C ASP A 346 -11.15 -5.83 12.31
N GLY A 347 -12.39 -5.74 12.76
CA GLY A 347 -13.23 -6.87 13.20
C GLY A 347 -14.16 -7.43 12.11
N GLY A 348 -13.94 -7.10 10.83
CA GLY A 348 -14.64 -7.72 9.70
C GLY A 348 -16.04 -7.18 9.41
N ILE A 349 -16.28 -5.90 9.65
CA ILE A 349 -17.46 -5.19 9.16
C ILE A 349 -17.09 -4.50 7.83
N ALA A 350 -17.62 -4.98 6.73
CA ALA A 350 -17.56 -4.33 5.44
C ALA A 350 -18.63 -3.25 5.34
N SER A 351 -18.28 -2.09 4.80
CA SER A 351 -19.23 -0.98 4.66
C SER A 351 -19.05 -0.28 3.32
N CYS A 352 -20.18 0.17 2.77
CA CYS A 352 -20.26 1.03 1.61
C CYS A 352 -20.90 2.35 2.01
N TYR A 353 -20.29 3.44 1.64
CA TYR A 353 -20.78 4.79 1.96
C TYR A 353 -21.03 5.59 0.70
N ASN A 354 -22.04 6.47 0.80
CA ASN A 354 -22.13 7.61 -0.11
C ASN A 354 -20.99 8.58 0.23
N PRO A 355 -20.04 8.83 -0.67
CA PRO A 355 -18.86 9.64 -0.37
C PRO A 355 -19.18 11.13 -0.13
N THR A 356 -20.33 11.61 -0.64
CA THR A 356 -20.70 13.04 -0.56
C THR A 356 -21.17 13.44 0.84
N ASN A 357 -21.90 12.55 1.53
CA ASN A 357 -22.53 12.86 2.82
C ASN A 357 -22.21 11.83 3.93
N GLY A 358 -21.47 10.76 3.61
CA GLY A 358 -21.07 9.73 4.55
C GLY A 358 -22.19 8.77 4.97
N GLU A 359 -23.36 8.81 4.34
CA GLU A 359 -24.44 7.86 4.61
C GLU A 359 -24.04 6.45 4.27
N ILE A 360 -24.41 5.50 5.14
CA ILE A 360 -24.17 4.09 4.95
C ILE A 360 -25.18 3.56 3.91
N VAL A 361 -24.68 3.11 2.76
CA VAL A 361 -25.47 2.44 1.73
C VAL A 361 -25.77 1.02 2.16
N TRP A 362 -24.75 0.31 2.63
CA TRP A 362 -24.87 -0.99 3.28
C TRP A 362 -23.71 -1.21 4.26
N GLN A 363 -23.94 -2.08 5.26
CA GLN A 363 -22.95 -2.48 6.23
C GLN A 363 -23.20 -3.95 6.62
N GLU A 364 -22.21 -4.82 6.38
CA GLU A 364 -22.35 -6.26 6.52
C GLU A 364 -21.15 -6.91 7.19
N ARG A 365 -21.37 -7.98 7.93
CA ARG A 365 -20.33 -8.75 8.57
C ARG A 365 -19.76 -9.82 7.62
N VAL A 366 -18.49 -9.67 7.23
CA VAL A 366 -17.75 -10.70 6.46
C VAL A 366 -17.07 -11.72 7.37
N GLY A 367 -16.73 -11.30 8.60
CA GLY A 367 -16.00 -12.10 9.59
C GLY A 367 -14.48 -12.04 9.42
N GLY A 368 -13.77 -12.53 10.44
CA GLY A 368 -12.31 -12.48 10.50
C GLY A 368 -11.77 -11.13 11.02
N ASN A 369 -10.44 -11.08 11.19
CA ASN A 369 -9.71 -9.87 11.55
C ASN A 369 -8.91 -9.37 10.34
N PHE A 370 -8.79 -8.06 10.21
CA PHE A 370 -8.17 -7.44 9.04
C PHE A 370 -7.10 -6.43 9.44
N CYS A 371 -5.92 -6.55 8.83
CA CYS A 371 -4.84 -5.56 8.81
C CYS A 371 -4.56 -5.10 7.38
N ALA A 372 -4.64 -6.01 6.41
CA ALA A 372 -4.42 -5.72 5.00
C ALA A 372 -5.44 -4.74 4.45
N SER A 373 -4.96 -3.75 3.70
CA SER A 373 -5.84 -2.82 2.98
C SER A 373 -6.49 -3.51 1.78
N PRO A 374 -7.78 -3.28 1.52
CA PRO A 374 -8.46 -3.80 0.36
C PRO A 374 -7.91 -3.21 -0.93
N ILE A 375 -8.11 -3.95 -2.02
CA ILE A 375 -7.83 -3.50 -3.38
C ILE A 375 -9.08 -3.60 -4.24
N TYR A 376 -9.14 -2.73 -5.25
CA TYR A 376 -10.09 -2.82 -6.34
C TYR A 376 -9.37 -3.26 -7.62
N ALA A 377 -9.87 -4.32 -8.24
CA ALA A 377 -9.40 -4.82 -9.52
C ALA A 377 -10.50 -5.62 -10.22
N ASP A 378 -10.50 -5.64 -11.55
CA ASP A 378 -11.42 -6.47 -12.36
C ASP A 378 -12.92 -6.31 -11.96
N GLY A 379 -13.34 -5.07 -11.65
CA GLY A 379 -14.71 -4.76 -11.24
C GLY A 379 -15.12 -5.27 -9.85
N ARG A 380 -14.19 -5.65 -8.99
CA ARG A 380 -14.41 -6.30 -7.69
C ARG A 380 -13.55 -5.69 -6.60
N ILE A 381 -13.97 -5.88 -5.34
CA ILE A 381 -13.16 -5.53 -4.17
C ILE A 381 -12.72 -6.82 -3.48
N TYR A 382 -11.46 -6.84 -3.08
CA TYR A 382 -10.81 -7.97 -2.42
C TYR A 382 -10.45 -7.59 -0.99
N PHE A 383 -11.00 -8.29 0.00
CA PHE A 383 -10.71 -8.16 1.42
C PHE A 383 -9.91 -9.37 1.89
N LEU A 384 -8.64 -9.20 2.22
CA LEU A 384 -7.76 -10.24 2.76
C LEU A 384 -7.72 -10.15 4.27
N ASN A 385 -8.14 -11.20 4.97
CA ASN A 385 -8.10 -11.26 6.42
C ASN A 385 -6.79 -11.86 6.97
N GLU A 386 -6.57 -11.75 8.28
CA GLU A 386 -5.37 -12.24 8.96
C GLU A 386 -5.21 -13.77 8.90
N ALA A 387 -6.28 -14.53 8.69
CA ALA A 387 -6.23 -15.99 8.52
C ALA A 387 -5.86 -16.40 7.07
N GLY A 388 -5.67 -15.42 6.18
CA GLY A 388 -5.35 -15.66 4.77
C GLY A 388 -6.57 -16.01 3.92
N GLU A 389 -7.79 -15.74 4.37
CA GLU A 389 -8.98 -15.84 3.55
C GLU A 389 -9.24 -14.51 2.84
N THR A 390 -9.44 -14.55 1.53
CA THR A 390 -9.86 -13.40 0.74
C THR A 390 -11.35 -13.49 0.43
N THR A 391 -12.12 -12.54 0.93
CA THR A 391 -13.51 -12.33 0.52
C THR A 391 -13.53 -11.38 -0.67
N VAL A 392 -14.13 -11.81 -1.79
CA VAL A 392 -14.30 -11.02 -3.01
C VAL A 392 -15.75 -10.59 -3.09
N ILE A 393 -15.98 -9.28 -3.26
CA ILE A 393 -17.34 -8.72 -3.37
C ILE A 393 -17.53 -7.98 -4.70
N ALA A 394 -18.78 -7.92 -5.16
CA ALA A 394 -19.17 -7.01 -6.23
C ALA A 394 -19.17 -5.56 -5.74
N ILE A 395 -18.87 -4.62 -6.65
CA ILE A 395 -19.13 -3.19 -6.41
C ILE A 395 -20.62 -2.91 -6.60
N GLY A 396 -21.17 -1.91 -5.90
CA GLY A 396 -22.55 -1.46 -6.10
C GLY A 396 -23.29 -1.13 -4.81
N PRO A 397 -24.58 -0.77 -4.95
CA PRO A 397 -25.44 -0.37 -3.84
C PRO A 397 -25.95 -1.57 -3.00
N GLU A 398 -25.67 -2.79 -3.42
CA GLU A 398 -26.07 -4.02 -2.70
C GLU A 398 -24.82 -4.82 -2.33
N PHE A 399 -24.79 -5.37 -1.12
CA PHE A 399 -23.71 -6.25 -0.69
C PHE A 399 -23.85 -7.63 -1.34
N LYS A 400 -22.83 -8.03 -2.10
CA LYS A 400 -22.81 -9.35 -2.75
C LYS A 400 -21.43 -9.97 -2.67
N VAL A 401 -21.30 -11.06 -1.91
CA VAL A 401 -20.10 -11.90 -1.90
C VAL A 401 -20.07 -12.74 -3.18
N LEU A 402 -18.98 -12.66 -3.91
CA LEU A 402 -18.74 -13.43 -5.13
C LEU A 402 -17.93 -14.70 -4.86
N ALA A 403 -16.98 -14.63 -3.93
CA ALA A 403 -16.12 -15.76 -3.55
C ALA A 403 -15.51 -15.57 -2.15
N LYS A 404 -15.10 -16.71 -1.55
CA LYS A 404 -14.22 -16.78 -0.38
C LYS A 404 -13.07 -17.74 -0.70
N ASN A 405 -11.85 -17.28 -0.53
CA ASN A 405 -10.66 -17.96 -1.05
C ASN A 405 -9.62 -18.13 0.07
N PRO A 406 -9.55 -19.29 0.73
CA PRO A 406 -8.60 -19.54 1.82
C PRO A 406 -7.23 -19.94 1.29
N LEU A 407 -6.16 -19.32 1.83
CA LEU A 407 -4.77 -19.76 1.61
C LEU A 407 -4.23 -20.63 2.75
N GLY A 408 -4.83 -20.53 3.95
CA GLY A 408 -4.44 -21.31 5.11
C GLY A 408 -3.15 -20.86 5.78
N GLU A 409 -2.68 -19.65 5.52
CA GLU A 409 -1.50 -19.02 6.13
C GLU A 409 -1.85 -17.61 6.62
N LYS A 410 -1.19 -17.16 7.69
CA LYS A 410 -1.40 -15.83 8.25
C LYS A 410 -0.96 -14.75 7.26
N CYS A 411 -1.83 -13.76 7.01
CA CYS A 411 -1.58 -12.64 6.11
C CYS A 411 -1.84 -11.31 6.82
N GLN A 412 -0.90 -10.36 6.69
CA GLN A 412 -1.06 -9.00 7.18
C GLN A 412 -0.71 -7.96 6.11
N ALA A 413 0.09 -8.35 5.13
CA ALA A 413 0.45 -7.51 3.99
C ALA A 413 -0.73 -7.34 3.02
N SER A 414 -0.87 -6.15 2.45
CA SER A 414 -1.84 -5.91 1.38
C SER A 414 -1.38 -6.58 0.08
N MET A 415 -2.34 -6.99 -0.74
CA MET A 415 -2.07 -7.64 -2.02
C MET A 415 -1.53 -6.67 -3.07
N ALA A 416 -0.84 -7.23 -4.06
CA ALA A 416 -0.46 -6.55 -5.30
C ALA A 416 -1.12 -7.23 -6.51
N VAL A 417 -1.28 -6.46 -7.60
CA VAL A 417 -1.87 -6.94 -8.85
C VAL A 417 -0.93 -6.59 -10.00
N SER A 418 -0.63 -7.55 -10.86
CA SER A 418 0.12 -7.31 -12.11
C SER A 418 0.02 -8.52 -13.03
N GLY A 419 -0.13 -8.30 -14.33
CA GLY A 419 -0.14 -9.34 -15.34
C GLY A 419 -1.26 -10.37 -15.14
N ASN A 420 -2.46 -9.92 -14.84
CA ASN A 420 -3.66 -10.73 -14.56
C ASN A 420 -3.48 -11.69 -13.36
N ARG A 421 -2.61 -11.34 -12.41
CA ARG A 421 -2.26 -12.15 -11.23
C ARG A 421 -2.36 -11.34 -9.96
N LEU A 422 -2.67 -12.03 -8.86
CA LEU A 422 -2.58 -11.49 -7.50
C LEU A 422 -1.31 -12.03 -6.84
N PHE A 423 -0.59 -11.15 -6.17
CA PHE A 423 0.56 -11.50 -5.35
C PHE A 423 0.19 -11.29 -3.89
N ILE A 424 0.20 -12.36 -3.11
CA ILE A 424 -0.24 -12.38 -1.71
C ILE A 424 0.91 -12.87 -0.84
N ARG A 425 1.35 -12.02 0.10
CA ARG A 425 2.37 -12.37 1.07
C ARG A 425 1.73 -12.89 2.35
N SER A 426 2.11 -14.09 2.75
CA SER A 426 1.85 -14.65 4.08
C SER A 426 3.03 -14.43 5.03
N ASP A 427 2.93 -14.94 6.25
CA ASP A 427 4.02 -15.00 7.23
C ASP A 427 5.22 -15.87 6.79
N LYS A 428 5.00 -16.79 5.84
CA LYS A 428 6.02 -17.77 5.38
C LYS A 428 6.34 -17.67 3.90
N ASN A 429 5.38 -17.27 3.09
CA ASN A 429 5.46 -17.43 1.65
C ASN A 429 4.97 -16.18 0.89
N LEU A 430 5.41 -16.10 -0.36
CA LEU A 430 4.76 -15.29 -1.39
C LEU A 430 3.99 -16.23 -2.33
N PHE A 431 2.72 -15.96 -2.52
CA PHE A 431 1.85 -16.67 -3.46
C PHE A 431 1.63 -15.83 -4.71
N CYS A 432 1.64 -16.46 -5.86
CA CYS A 432 1.13 -15.91 -7.11
C CYS A 432 -0.15 -16.65 -7.48
N ILE A 433 -1.25 -15.93 -7.51
CA ILE A 433 -2.57 -16.44 -7.84
C ILE A 433 -2.93 -15.99 -9.25
N GLY A 434 -3.32 -16.94 -10.09
CA GLY A 434 -3.63 -16.69 -11.49
C GLY A 434 -4.20 -17.94 -12.16
N SER A 435 -4.76 -17.78 -13.36
CA SER A 435 -5.07 -18.93 -14.21
C SER A 435 -3.78 -19.56 -14.72
N GLN A 436 -3.72 -20.87 -14.71
CA GLN A 436 -2.61 -21.64 -15.27
C GLN A 436 -2.62 -21.57 -16.80
#